data_de6e0c3278ade8295e21da478fcfc7b1
#
_entry.id   de6e0c3278ade8295e21da478fcfc7b1
#
_cell.length_a   1.000
_cell.length_b   1.000
_cell.length_c   1.000
_cell.angle_alpha   90.00
_cell.angle_beta   90.00
_cell.angle_gamma   90.00
#
_symmetry.space_group_name_H-M   'P 1'
#
loop_
_entity.id
_entity.type
_entity.pdbx_description
1 polymer ?
#
loop_
_entity_poly.entity_id
_entity_poly.type
_entity_poly.pdbx_seq_one_letter_code
_entity_poly.pdbx_strand_id
1 'polypeptide(L)'
;MSGKTDARRKGRVLFVHPTKSAFIQSDIDLLSKHFDLRVVDVGSRTRSLRNMVGAFWELLRGVMWADVAFCWFVEGHTKWAVRIARVLGKPSVVVVGGYEVAKVPEIGHGSLLDPKKAKMVKHVLERATAVLAVSEFSRQEILACSRPRRVEVLHNGVDAEKFRSTPPKEDLVVTVGAVSKRTVRLKGIETFVASAASVPDARFLVVGPCSEDVAEQLKQGAPKNVSFRGFVPHEELLGIYGKAKVYCQLSRYESFGVALVEAMSCECVPVVTACGALPEIVGDTGFQVPWEDVQAASMAIQEALRTPDGHKERERAKNMFSIEIRERGLVRIVGGLIRGT
;
A
#
# COMPACT_ATOMS: atom_id res chain seq x y z
N MET A 1 0.14 -52.79 7.40
CA MET A 1 -0.65 -51.71 8.02
C MET A 1 -0.38 -50.44 7.22
N SER A 2 -1.30 -50.14 6.32
CA SER A 2 -1.19 -48.99 5.41
C SER A 2 -1.58 -47.72 6.17
N GLY A 3 -0.60 -46.86 6.48
CA GLY A 3 -0.85 -45.53 7.02
C GLY A 3 -1.51 -44.65 5.95
N LYS A 4 -2.83 -44.50 5.98
CA LYS A 4 -3.51 -43.43 5.29
C LYS A 4 -3.03 -42.12 5.90
N THR A 5 -2.14 -41.42 5.20
CA THR A 5 -1.89 -39.98 5.43
C THR A 5 -3.22 -39.27 5.24
N ASP A 6 -3.81 -38.88 6.35
CA ASP A 6 -5.01 -38.04 6.39
C ASP A 6 -4.63 -36.72 5.71
N ALA A 7 -4.98 -36.59 4.45
CA ALA A 7 -4.80 -35.34 3.69
C ALA A 7 -5.76 -34.31 4.31
N ARG A 8 -5.29 -33.61 5.35
CA ARG A 8 -6.05 -32.51 5.98
C ARG A 8 -6.54 -31.59 4.89
N ARG A 9 -7.85 -31.47 4.76
CA ARG A 9 -8.51 -30.56 3.83
C ARG A 9 -7.92 -29.16 3.98
N LYS A 10 -7.49 -28.57 2.85
CA LYS A 10 -7.08 -27.16 2.84
C LYS A 10 -8.23 -26.28 3.37
N GLY A 11 -7.90 -25.35 4.24
CA GLY A 11 -8.85 -24.35 4.72
C GLY A 11 -9.35 -23.48 3.57
N ARG A 12 -10.61 -23.08 3.63
CA ARG A 12 -11.29 -22.28 2.58
C ARG A 12 -11.37 -20.83 2.97
N VAL A 13 -10.90 -19.95 2.10
CA VAL A 13 -10.89 -18.49 2.32
C VAL A 13 -11.72 -17.80 1.23
N LEU A 14 -12.69 -17.00 1.65
CA LEU A 14 -13.33 -16.04 0.78
C LEU A 14 -12.48 -14.76 0.77
N PHE A 15 -11.88 -14.42 -0.36
CA PHE A 15 -11.11 -13.20 -0.55
C PHE A 15 -11.94 -12.14 -1.28
N VAL A 16 -12.16 -10.97 -0.66
CA VAL A 16 -13.03 -9.90 -1.18
C VAL A 16 -12.22 -8.62 -1.35
N HIS A 17 -12.28 -8.03 -2.54
CA HIS A 17 -11.59 -6.76 -2.81
C HIS A 17 -12.36 -5.89 -3.80
N PRO A 18 -12.22 -4.53 -3.74
CA PRO A 18 -12.92 -3.61 -4.63
C PRO A 18 -12.08 -3.13 -5.83
N THR A 19 -10.79 -3.42 -5.87
CA THR A 19 -9.86 -2.92 -6.89
C THR A 19 -8.73 -3.91 -7.14
N LYS A 20 -8.18 -3.84 -8.34
CA LYS A 20 -6.98 -4.61 -8.72
C LYS A 20 -5.74 -3.75 -8.47
N SER A 21 -4.92 -4.15 -7.52
CA SER A 21 -3.61 -3.55 -7.27
C SER A 21 -2.57 -4.64 -7.05
N ALA A 22 -1.30 -4.33 -7.28
CA ALA A 22 -0.21 -5.30 -7.19
C ALA A 22 -0.14 -5.97 -5.80
N PHE A 23 -0.31 -5.22 -4.72
CA PHE A 23 -0.27 -5.76 -3.36
C PHE A 23 -1.49 -6.64 -3.02
N ILE A 24 -2.68 -6.37 -3.59
CA ILE A 24 -3.85 -7.25 -3.45
C ILE A 24 -3.64 -8.54 -4.23
N GLN A 25 -3.13 -8.46 -5.46
CA GLN A 25 -2.82 -9.64 -6.25
C GLN A 25 -1.75 -10.48 -5.55
N SER A 26 -0.74 -9.85 -4.97
CA SER A 26 0.27 -10.54 -4.16
C SER A 26 -0.36 -11.34 -3.02
N ASP A 27 -1.29 -10.75 -2.25
CA ASP A 27 -1.98 -11.48 -1.16
C ASP A 27 -2.82 -12.65 -1.68
N ILE A 28 -3.48 -12.50 -2.84
CA ILE A 28 -4.22 -13.59 -3.51
C ILE A 28 -3.26 -14.73 -3.85
N ASP A 29 -2.13 -14.42 -4.48
CA ASP A 29 -1.13 -15.40 -4.90
C ASP A 29 -0.52 -16.12 -3.69
N LEU A 30 -0.18 -15.39 -2.63
CA LEU A 30 0.37 -15.93 -1.39
C LEU A 30 -0.62 -16.86 -0.69
N LEU A 31 -1.85 -16.42 -0.48
CA LEU A 31 -2.87 -17.22 0.20
C LEU A 31 -3.27 -18.47 -0.61
N SER A 32 -3.29 -18.38 -1.95
CA SER A 32 -3.65 -19.51 -2.83
C SER A 32 -2.69 -20.69 -2.75
N LYS A 33 -1.43 -20.45 -2.37
CA LYS A 33 -0.46 -21.54 -2.12
C LYS A 33 -0.87 -22.42 -0.95
N HIS A 34 -1.54 -21.85 0.06
CA HIS A 34 -1.81 -22.49 1.35
C HIS A 34 -3.27 -22.86 1.60
N PHE A 35 -4.21 -22.15 0.94
CA PHE A 35 -5.65 -22.28 1.16
C PHE A 35 -6.40 -22.43 -0.15
N ASP A 36 -7.61 -22.99 -0.07
CA ASP A 36 -8.57 -22.94 -1.19
C ASP A 36 -9.21 -21.54 -1.22
N LEU A 37 -8.93 -20.76 -2.26
CA LEU A 37 -9.42 -19.40 -2.40
C LEU A 37 -10.64 -19.30 -3.31
N ARG A 38 -11.63 -18.53 -2.86
CA ARG A 38 -12.66 -17.94 -3.72
C ARG A 38 -12.50 -16.43 -3.70
N VAL A 39 -12.17 -15.84 -4.85
CA VAL A 39 -11.96 -14.40 -4.99
C VAL A 39 -13.25 -13.75 -5.51
N VAL A 40 -13.67 -12.66 -4.86
CA VAL A 40 -14.81 -11.84 -5.26
C VAL A 40 -14.34 -10.39 -5.47
N ASP A 41 -14.28 -9.99 -6.75
CA ASP A 41 -14.03 -8.60 -7.15
C ASP A 41 -15.38 -7.85 -7.19
N VAL A 42 -15.54 -6.88 -6.30
CA VAL A 42 -16.77 -6.08 -6.19
C VAL A 42 -16.65 -4.72 -6.87
N GLY A 43 -15.45 -4.30 -7.30
CA GLY A 43 -15.19 -2.95 -7.81
C GLY A 43 -15.89 -2.60 -9.11
N SER A 44 -16.06 -3.55 -10.01
CA SER A 44 -16.75 -3.37 -11.29
C SER A 44 -18.28 -3.42 -11.20
N ARG A 45 -18.83 -3.86 -10.06
CA ARG A 45 -20.24 -4.29 -9.93
C ARG A 45 -21.15 -3.31 -9.20
N THR A 46 -20.64 -2.21 -8.63
CA THR A 46 -21.42 -1.33 -7.74
C THR A 46 -22.27 -0.26 -8.46
N ARG A 47 -22.29 -0.24 -9.81
CA ARG A 47 -22.93 0.83 -10.59
C ARG A 47 -24.43 0.63 -10.87
N SER A 48 -25.04 -0.52 -10.59
CA SER A 48 -26.48 -0.73 -10.76
C SER A 48 -27.06 -1.54 -9.62
N LEU A 49 -28.36 -1.34 -9.32
CA LEU A 49 -29.07 -2.06 -8.24
C LEU A 49 -29.03 -3.58 -8.47
N ARG A 50 -29.19 -4.03 -9.72
CA ARG A 50 -29.12 -5.45 -10.11
C ARG A 50 -27.74 -6.04 -9.79
N ASN A 51 -26.67 -5.30 -10.04
CA ASN A 51 -25.31 -5.72 -9.76
C ASN A 51 -25.04 -5.76 -8.25
N MET A 52 -25.61 -4.83 -7.47
CA MET A 52 -25.50 -4.85 -6.01
C MET A 52 -26.18 -6.07 -5.40
N VAL A 53 -27.36 -6.46 -5.89
CA VAL A 53 -28.07 -7.68 -5.46
C VAL A 53 -27.24 -8.92 -5.81
N GLY A 54 -26.69 -8.98 -7.03
CA GLY A 54 -25.80 -10.07 -7.46
C GLY A 54 -24.56 -10.19 -6.59
N ALA A 55 -23.90 -9.07 -6.29
CA ALA A 55 -22.73 -9.04 -5.41
C ALA A 55 -23.08 -9.51 -3.98
N PHE A 56 -24.24 -9.13 -3.45
CA PHE A 56 -24.71 -9.60 -2.14
C PHE A 56 -24.86 -11.13 -2.11
N TRP A 57 -25.52 -11.72 -3.10
CA TRP A 57 -25.70 -13.17 -3.19
C TRP A 57 -24.38 -13.92 -3.36
N GLU A 58 -23.45 -13.35 -4.10
CA GLU A 58 -22.10 -13.92 -4.27
C GLU A 58 -21.31 -13.88 -2.94
N LEU A 59 -21.37 -12.76 -2.22
CA LEU A 59 -20.79 -12.65 -0.89
C LEU A 59 -21.41 -13.66 0.09
N LEU A 60 -22.73 -13.78 0.10
CA LEU A 60 -23.45 -14.74 0.97
C LEU A 60 -22.99 -16.18 0.69
N ARG A 61 -23.02 -16.60 -0.57
CA ARG A 61 -22.56 -17.94 -0.97
C ARG A 61 -21.09 -18.15 -0.69
N GLY A 62 -20.27 -17.11 -0.88
CA GLY A 62 -18.85 -17.12 -0.59
C GLY A 62 -18.58 -17.31 0.90
N VAL A 63 -19.22 -16.54 1.77
CA VAL A 63 -19.08 -16.67 3.23
C VAL A 63 -19.61 -18.02 3.72
N MET A 64 -20.74 -18.51 3.19
CA MET A 64 -21.27 -19.85 3.54
C MET A 64 -20.26 -20.96 3.20
N TRP A 65 -19.57 -20.86 2.08
CA TRP A 65 -18.56 -21.83 1.62
C TRP A 65 -17.25 -21.74 2.41
N ALA A 66 -16.79 -20.54 2.74
CA ALA A 66 -15.49 -20.30 3.36
C ALA A 66 -15.45 -20.65 4.85
N ASP A 67 -14.28 -20.96 5.35
CA ASP A 67 -13.99 -21.07 6.79
C ASP A 67 -13.60 -19.71 7.38
N VAL A 68 -13.03 -18.79 6.57
CA VAL A 68 -12.67 -17.40 6.92
C VAL A 68 -13.06 -16.45 5.79
N ALA A 69 -13.62 -15.26 6.11
CA ALA A 69 -13.78 -14.16 5.18
C ALA A 69 -12.59 -13.20 5.32
N PHE A 70 -11.85 -12.95 4.23
CA PHE A 70 -10.72 -12.03 4.17
C PHE A 70 -11.04 -10.87 3.23
N CYS A 71 -11.05 -9.65 3.75
CA CYS A 71 -11.50 -8.47 3.03
C CYS A 71 -10.40 -7.40 2.98
N TRP A 72 -10.12 -6.87 1.79
CA TRP A 72 -9.32 -5.66 1.61
C TRP A 72 -10.21 -4.43 1.58
N PHE A 73 -9.77 -3.40 2.31
CA PHE A 73 -10.41 -2.09 2.50
C PHE A 73 -11.76 -2.14 3.25
N VAL A 74 -12.06 -1.06 3.95
CA VAL A 74 -13.28 -0.91 4.73
C VAL A 74 -14.32 -0.12 3.93
N GLU A 75 -15.09 -0.84 3.12
CA GLU A 75 -16.14 -0.28 2.29
C GLU A 75 -17.48 -1.05 2.46
N GLY A 76 -18.46 -0.74 1.63
CA GLY A 76 -19.79 -1.37 1.69
C GLY A 76 -19.76 -2.90 1.59
N HIS A 77 -18.92 -3.46 0.74
CA HIS A 77 -18.74 -4.90 0.58
C HIS A 77 -18.21 -5.57 1.85
N THR A 78 -17.20 -4.97 2.48
CA THR A 78 -16.61 -5.47 3.74
C THR A 78 -17.64 -5.44 4.87
N LYS A 79 -18.46 -4.39 4.93
CA LYS A 79 -19.57 -4.31 5.90
C LYS A 79 -20.50 -5.52 5.78
N TRP A 80 -20.88 -5.90 4.56
CA TRP A 80 -21.73 -7.06 4.34
C TRP A 80 -21.03 -8.38 4.61
N ALA A 81 -19.79 -8.56 4.14
CA ALA A 81 -19.02 -9.78 4.39
C ALA A 81 -18.82 -10.03 5.89
N VAL A 82 -18.40 -9.02 6.65
CA VAL A 82 -18.21 -9.09 8.11
C VAL A 82 -19.54 -9.38 8.83
N ARG A 83 -20.64 -8.75 8.40
CA ARG A 83 -21.96 -8.98 9.00
C ARG A 83 -22.45 -10.41 8.78
N ILE A 84 -22.35 -10.92 7.55
CA ILE A 84 -22.75 -12.29 7.19
C ILE A 84 -21.87 -13.29 7.95
N ALA A 85 -20.53 -13.10 7.95
CA ALA A 85 -19.61 -13.96 8.65
C ALA A 85 -19.97 -14.06 10.15
N ARG A 86 -20.24 -12.92 10.80
CA ARG A 86 -20.63 -12.87 12.20
C ARG A 86 -21.93 -13.60 12.49
N VAL A 87 -22.96 -13.46 11.63
CA VAL A 87 -24.24 -14.17 11.79
C VAL A 87 -24.05 -15.67 11.66
N LEU A 88 -23.15 -16.12 10.80
CA LEU A 88 -22.82 -17.53 10.58
C LEU A 88 -21.76 -18.08 11.56
N GLY A 89 -21.34 -17.32 12.55
CA GLY A 89 -20.31 -17.72 13.52
C GLY A 89 -18.91 -17.90 12.91
N LYS A 90 -18.65 -17.33 11.73
CA LYS A 90 -17.37 -17.48 11.01
C LYS A 90 -16.44 -16.29 11.25
N PRO A 91 -15.13 -16.51 11.35
CA PRO A 91 -14.14 -15.43 11.49
C PRO A 91 -14.05 -14.58 10.24
N SER A 92 -13.69 -13.31 10.44
CA SER A 92 -13.42 -12.34 9.40
C SER A 92 -12.14 -11.57 9.67
N VAL A 93 -11.34 -11.37 8.63
CA VAL A 93 -10.13 -10.55 8.62
C VAL A 93 -10.38 -9.35 7.72
N VAL A 94 -10.02 -8.16 8.19
CA VAL A 94 -10.13 -6.91 7.43
C VAL A 94 -8.77 -6.24 7.36
N VAL A 95 -8.25 -6.06 6.15
CA VAL A 95 -7.01 -5.30 5.91
C VAL A 95 -7.37 -3.84 5.65
N VAL A 96 -6.74 -2.94 6.40
CA VAL A 96 -6.91 -1.50 6.28
C VAL A 96 -5.79 -0.93 5.44
N GLY A 97 -6.12 -0.36 4.29
CA GLY A 97 -5.16 0.22 3.35
C GLY A 97 -4.73 1.64 3.70
N GLY A 98 -5.49 2.36 4.56
CA GLY A 98 -5.16 3.67 5.10
C GLY A 98 -6.20 4.75 4.81
N TYR A 99 -6.62 4.93 3.56
CA TYR A 99 -7.62 5.97 3.20
C TYR A 99 -8.90 5.89 4.04
N GLU A 100 -9.28 4.68 4.45
CA GLU A 100 -10.50 4.42 5.23
C GLU A 100 -10.44 5.04 6.62
N VAL A 101 -9.25 5.06 7.23
CA VAL A 101 -9.02 5.58 8.59
C VAL A 101 -8.35 6.94 8.61
N ALA A 102 -8.01 7.48 7.42
CA ALA A 102 -7.42 8.80 7.29
C ALA A 102 -8.43 9.93 7.57
N LYS A 103 -7.92 11.01 8.20
CA LYS A 103 -8.63 12.27 8.42
C LYS A 103 -7.65 13.44 8.29
N VAL A 104 -7.42 13.89 7.05
CA VAL A 104 -6.46 14.95 6.71
C VAL A 104 -7.20 16.11 6.04
N PRO A 105 -7.80 17.03 6.84
CA PRO A 105 -8.68 18.10 6.33
C PRO A 105 -7.97 19.08 5.38
N GLU A 106 -6.72 19.38 5.64
CA GLU A 106 -5.93 20.38 4.89
C GLU A 106 -5.71 20.02 3.41
N ILE A 107 -5.87 18.74 3.06
CA ILE A 107 -5.81 18.25 1.68
C ILE A 107 -7.08 17.48 1.26
N GLY A 108 -8.13 17.52 2.08
CA GLY A 108 -9.39 16.83 1.81
C GLY A 108 -9.25 15.30 1.67
N HIS A 109 -8.28 14.66 2.36
CA HIS A 109 -7.98 13.25 2.22
C HIS A 109 -8.52 12.43 3.39
N GLY A 110 -9.18 11.32 3.08
CA GLY A 110 -9.61 10.31 4.05
C GLY A 110 -11.12 10.15 4.21
N SER A 111 -11.54 8.92 4.45
CA SER A 111 -12.97 8.56 4.62
C SER A 111 -13.58 9.12 5.91
N LEU A 112 -12.76 9.38 6.94
CA LEU A 112 -13.26 9.88 8.22
C LEU A 112 -13.67 11.37 8.18
N LEU A 113 -13.45 12.07 7.07
CA LEU A 113 -14.00 13.40 6.83
C LEU A 113 -15.52 13.37 6.59
N ASP A 114 -16.06 12.24 6.14
CA ASP A 114 -17.49 12.00 5.99
C ASP A 114 -18.04 11.26 7.22
N PRO A 115 -18.96 11.88 8.00
CA PRO A 115 -19.49 11.25 9.20
C PRO A 115 -20.21 9.91 8.99
N LYS A 116 -20.85 9.71 7.81
CA LYS A 116 -21.53 8.44 7.46
C LYS A 116 -20.50 7.35 7.21
N LYS A 117 -19.42 7.67 6.48
CA LYS A 117 -18.32 6.74 6.24
C LYS A 117 -17.57 6.44 7.54
N ALA A 118 -17.28 7.45 8.37
CA ALA A 118 -16.65 7.27 9.68
C ALA A 118 -17.43 6.28 10.57
N LYS A 119 -18.77 6.43 10.64
CA LYS A 119 -19.63 5.50 11.38
C LYS A 119 -19.58 4.09 10.80
N MET A 120 -19.54 3.94 9.49
CA MET A 120 -19.42 2.64 8.82
C MET A 120 -18.06 2.00 9.10
N VAL A 121 -16.97 2.73 8.98
CA VAL A 121 -15.61 2.26 9.25
C VAL A 121 -15.51 1.75 10.69
N LYS A 122 -15.88 2.56 11.66
CA LYS A 122 -15.91 2.16 13.06
C LYS A 122 -16.71 0.87 13.28
N HIS A 123 -17.93 0.80 12.72
CA HIS A 123 -18.81 -0.36 12.84
C HIS A 123 -18.19 -1.65 12.30
N VAL A 124 -17.49 -1.59 11.17
CA VAL A 124 -16.85 -2.75 10.54
C VAL A 124 -15.65 -3.20 11.35
N LEU A 125 -14.76 -2.28 11.72
CA LEU A 125 -13.55 -2.58 12.47
C LEU A 125 -13.81 -3.20 13.83
N GLU A 126 -14.84 -2.73 14.55
CA GLU A 126 -15.24 -3.27 15.86
C GLU A 126 -15.91 -4.65 15.79
N ARG A 127 -16.35 -5.08 14.61
CA ARG A 127 -17.07 -6.35 14.39
C ARG A 127 -16.25 -7.41 13.69
N ALA A 128 -15.17 -7.03 13.02
CA ALA A 128 -14.22 -7.97 12.45
C ALA A 128 -13.57 -8.83 13.54
N THR A 129 -13.25 -10.08 13.24
CA THR A 129 -12.53 -10.96 14.17
C THR A 129 -11.09 -10.50 14.34
N ALA A 130 -10.44 -10.10 13.25
CA ALA A 130 -9.13 -9.48 13.26
C ALA A 130 -9.05 -8.35 12.23
N VAL A 131 -8.30 -7.30 12.57
CA VAL A 131 -7.99 -6.17 11.70
C VAL A 131 -6.49 -6.17 11.45
N LEU A 132 -6.07 -6.07 10.20
CA LEU A 132 -4.68 -5.96 9.81
C LEU A 132 -4.37 -4.53 9.38
N ALA A 133 -3.45 -3.91 10.08
CA ALA A 133 -2.87 -2.62 9.74
C ALA A 133 -1.61 -2.84 8.90
N VAL A 134 -1.43 -2.07 7.84
CA VAL A 134 -0.25 -2.19 6.96
C VAL A 134 1.01 -1.51 7.52
N SER A 135 0.89 -0.81 8.66
CA SER A 135 1.98 -0.16 9.39
C SER A 135 1.57 0.12 10.84
N GLU A 136 2.52 0.45 11.71
CA GLU A 136 2.20 0.91 13.07
C GLU A 136 1.45 2.25 13.04
N PHE A 137 1.82 3.14 12.11
CA PHE A 137 1.06 4.37 11.87
C PHE A 137 -0.42 4.06 11.56
N SER A 138 -0.70 3.14 10.62
CA SER A 138 -2.09 2.73 10.31
C SER A 138 -2.79 2.09 11.50
N ARG A 139 -2.05 1.34 12.35
CA ARG A 139 -2.59 0.76 13.58
C ARG A 139 -3.04 1.85 14.54
N GLN A 140 -2.25 2.90 14.73
CA GLN A 140 -2.62 4.04 15.58
C GLN A 140 -3.87 4.75 15.05
N GLU A 141 -3.97 4.99 13.73
CA GLU A 141 -5.15 5.57 13.09
C GLU A 141 -6.42 4.72 13.33
N ILE A 142 -6.30 3.38 13.22
CA ILE A 142 -7.38 2.44 13.52
C ILE A 142 -7.83 2.58 14.97
N LEU A 143 -6.90 2.62 15.92
CA LEU A 143 -7.19 2.71 17.35
C LEU A 143 -7.72 4.10 17.75
N ALA A 144 -7.37 5.15 17.03
CA ALA A 144 -7.90 6.50 17.23
C ALA A 144 -9.38 6.61 16.83
N CYS A 145 -9.85 5.85 15.84
CA CYS A 145 -11.24 5.95 15.33
C CYS A 145 -12.15 4.80 15.76
N SER A 146 -11.61 3.69 16.31
CA SER A 146 -12.38 2.47 16.64
C SER A 146 -11.73 1.66 17.76
N ARG A 147 -12.45 0.63 18.26
CA ARG A 147 -11.95 -0.31 19.27
C ARG A 147 -12.14 -1.75 18.78
N PRO A 148 -11.33 -2.20 17.83
CA PRO A 148 -11.40 -3.57 17.33
C PRO A 148 -10.97 -4.58 18.40
N ARG A 149 -11.47 -5.80 18.30
CA ARG A 149 -11.13 -6.89 19.24
C ARG A 149 -9.67 -7.32 19.15
N ARG A 150 -9.12 -7.32 17.92
CA ARG A 150 -7.75 -7.70 17.62
C ARG A 150 -7.25 -6.84 16.47
N VAL A 151 -6.12 -6.16 16.66
CA VAL A 151 -5.40 -5.43 15.60
C VAL A 151 -3.98 -5.96 15.56
N GLU A 152 -3.51 -6.33 14.39
CA GLU A 152 -2.11 -6.71 14.16
C GLU A 152 -1.51 -5.87 13.05
N VAL A 153 -0.24 -5.52 13.21
CA VAL A 153 0.55 -4.94 12.13
C VAL A 153 1.07 -6.07 11.26
N LEU A 154 0.77 -5.98 9.98
CA LEU A 154 1.33 -6.84 8.95
C LEU A 154 1.64 -5.99 7.73
N HIS A 155 2.91 -5.62 7.58
CA HIS A 155 3.39 -4.80 6.49
C HIS A 155 3.09 -5.43 5.12
N ASN A 156 2.92 -4.61 4.09
CA ASN A 156 2.89 -5.11 2.71
C ASN A 156 4.25 -5.72 2.36
N GLY A 157 4.21 -6.82 1.61
CA GLY A 157 5.42 -7.50 1.15
C GLY A 157 5.87 -7.02 -0.22
N VAL A 158 7.19 -6.89 -0.39
CA VAL A 158 7.84 -6.62 -1.66
C VAL A 158 8.81 -7.75 -1.97
N ASP A 159 8.81 -8.23 -3.22
CA ASP A 159 9.76 -9.22 -3.69
C ASP A 159 11.11 -8.54 -3.98
N ALA A 160 11.97 -8.50 -2.95
CA ALA A 160 13.28 -7.87 -3.04
C ALA A 160 14.26 -8.61 -3.98
N GLU A 161 13.95 -9.83 -4.41
CA GLU A 161 14.74 -10.53 -5.41
C GLU A 161 14.37 -10.13 -6.83
N LYS A 162 13.14 -9.70 -7.04
CA LYS A 162 12.68 -9.11 -8.29
C LYS A 162 13.18 -7.67 -8.44
N PHE A 163 13.20 -6.90 -7.35
CA PHE A 163 13.67 -5.52 -7.32
C PHE A 163 15.17 -5.48 -7.01
N ARG A 164 15.98 -5.26 -8.04
CA ARG A 164 17.45 -5.25 -7.93
C ARG A 164 18.06 -3.98 -8.48
N SER A 165 19.15 -3.54 -7.87
CA SER A 165 20.01 -2.48 -8.39
C SER A 165 20.62 -2.89 -9.73
N THR A 166 20.82 -1.92 -10.62
CA THR A 166 21.50 -2.08 -11.92
C THR A 166 22.67 -1.10 -11.95
N PRO A 167 23.85 -1.48 -11.44
CA PRO A 167 25.02 -0.62 -11.43
C PRO A 167 25.57 -0.35 -12.87
N PRO A 168 26.22 0.83 -13.09
CA PRO A 168 26.33 1.92 -12.13
C PRO A 168 25.02 2.68 -11.96
N LYS A 169 24.76 3.18 -10.74
CA LYS A 169 23.66 4.09 -10.47
C LYS A 169 23.87 5.41 -11.19
N GLU A 170 22.79 6.00 -11.68
CA GLU A 170 22.80 7.30 -12.34
C GLU A 170 22.37 8.39 -11.35
N ASP A 171 22.84 9.64 -11.49
CA ASP A 171 22.32 10.77 -10.71
C ASP A 171 20.88 11.09 -11.16
N LEU A 172 20.01 10.12 -10.93
CA LEU A 172 18.60 10.11 -11.23
C LEU A 172 17.80 10.09 -9.93
N VAL A 173 16.96 11.12 -9.76
CA VAL A 173 16.02 11.26 -8.65
C VAL A 173 14.62 10.95 -9.15
N VAL A 174 13.95 9.98 -8.52
CA VAL A 174 12.66 9.47 -9.00
C VAL A 174 11.57 9.64 -7.94
N THR A 175 10.38 9.99 -8.37
CA THR A 175 9.15 9.84 -7.59
C THR A 175 8.10 9.08 -8.39
N VAL A 176 7.30 8.24 -7.72
CA VAL A 176 6.28 7.40 -8.37
C VAL A 176 4.91 7.63 -7.74
N GLY A 177 3.94 7.97 -8.58
CA GLY A 177 2.57 8.15 -8.13
C GLY A 177 1.65 8.73 -9.20
N ALA A 178 0.35 8.54 -9.03
CA ALA A 178 -0.63 9.19 -9.89
C ALA A 178 -0.64 10.70 -9.63
N VAL A 179 -0.59 11.51 -10.69
CA VAL A 179 -0.57 12.97 -10.64
C VAL A 179 -1.90 13.51 -11.17
N SER A 180 -2.67 14.11 -10.28
CA SER A 180 -3.96 14.73 -10.56
C SER A 180 -4.20 15.87 -9.58
N LYS A 181 -5.21 16.72 -9.78
CA LYS A 181 -5.60 17.77 -8.82
C LYS A 181 -5.77 17.26 -7.40
N ARG A 182 -6.23 16.00 -7.25
CA ARG A 182 -6.45 15.38 -5.95
C ARG A 182 -5.17 14.85 -5.32
N THR A 183 -4.21 14.43 -6.11
CA THR A 183 -3.02 13.69 -5.62
C THR A 183 -1.74 14.49 -5.66
N VAL A 184 -1.65 15.57 -6.44
CA VAL A 184 -0.44 16.36 -6.64
C VAL A 184 0.13 16.87 -5.32
N ARG A 185 -0.71 17.51 -4.50
CA ARG A 185 -0.34 18.01 -3.18
C ARG A 185 -0.20 16.88 -2.15
N LEU A 186 -1.10 15.89 -2.20
CA LEU A 186 -1.03 14.70 -1.33
C LEU A 186 0.31 13.97 -1.48
N LYS A 187 0.81 13.81 -2.70
CA LYS A 187 2.06 13.11 -3.02
C LYS A 187 3.29 14.00 -3.00
N GLY A 188 3.13 15.30 -2.75
CA GLY A 188 4.24 16.26 -2.71
C GLY A 188 4.97 16.43 -4.04
N ILE A 189 4.26 16.27 -5.16
CA ILE A 189 4.87 16.36 -6.51
C ILE A 189 5.35 17.78 -6.78
N GLU A 190 4.63 18.81 -6.32
CA GLU A 190 5.03 20.21 -6.46
C GLU A 190 6.36 20.47 -5.73
N THR A 191 6.51 19.98 -4.50
CA THR A 191 7.76 20.06 -3.73
C THR A 191 8.91 19.33 -4.45
N PHE A 192 8.65 18.13 -4.99
CA PHE A 192 9.62 17.37 -5.77
C PHE A 192 10.10 18.14 -7.00
N VAL A 193 9.18 18.67 -7.78
CA VAL A 193 9.50 19.46 -9.00
C VAL A 193 10.27 20.73 -8.63
N ALA A 194 9.84 21.46 -7.62
CA ALA A 194 10.50 22.71 -7.19
C ALA A 194 11.92 22.44 -6.64
N SER A 195 12.14 21.31 -5.96
CA SER A 195 13.46 20.94 -5.43
C SER A 195 14.52 20.76 -6.52
N ALA A 196 14.12 20.41 -7.74
CA ALA A 196 15.04 20.19 -8.85
C ALA A 196 15.82 21.44 -9.27
N ALA A 197 15.28 22.64 -9.05
CA ALA A 197 15.97 23.90 -9.35
C ALA A 197 17.30 24.06 -8.57
N SER A 198 17.36 23.53 -7.36
CA SER A 198 18.56 23.59 -6.49
C SER A 198 19.52 22.42 -6.71
N VAL A 199 19.20 21.48 -7.61
CA VAL A 199 20.01 20.29 -7.92
C VAL A 199 20.17 20.13 -9.44
N PRO A 200 20.77 21.10 -10.13
CA PRO A 200 20.77 21.19 -11.60
C PRO A 200 21.51 20.03 -12.31
N ASP A 201 22.47 19.42 -11.63
CA ASP A 201 23.33 18.36 -12.19
C ASP A 201 22.66 16.98 -12.17
N ALA A 202 21.56 16.81 -11.40
CA ALA A 202 20.79 15.56 -11.37
C ALA A 202 19.55 15.63 -12.26
N ARG A 203 19.14 14.48 -12.77
CA ARG A 203 17.89 14.33 -13.53
C ARG A 203 16.75 13.96 -12.57
N PHE A 204 15.62 14.62 -12.72
CA PHE A 204 14.40 14.36 -11.95
C PHE A 204 13.34 13.71 -12.84
N LEU A 205 12.74 12.63 -12.36
CA LEU A 205 11.75 11.86 -13.10
C LEU A 205 10.50 11.63 -12.28
N VAL A 206 9.36 12.16 -12.75
CA VAL A 206 8.03 11.87 -12.24
C VAL A 206 7.42 10.74 -13.05
N VAL A 207 7.10 9.62 -12.40
CA VAL A 207 6.53 8.42 -13.03
C VAL A 207 5.12 8.15 -12.51
N GLY A 208 4.19 7.91 -13.43
CA GLY A 208 2.81 7.53 -13.13
C GLY A 208 1.79 8.24 -13.99
N PRO A 209 0.54 7.76 -14.01
CA PRO A 209 -0.50 8.41 -14.79
C PRO A 209 -0.68 9.85 -14.34
N CYS A 210 -0.69 10.77 -15.31
CA CYS A 210 -0.83 12.20 -15.07
C CYS A 210 -2.02 12.74 -15.84
N SER A 211 -2.90 13.49 -15.17
CA SER A 211 -3.97 14.23 -15.87
C SER A 211 -3.36 15.38 -16.66
N GLU A 212 -3.84 15.58 -17.90
CA GLU A 212 -3.27 16.53 -18.86
C GLU A 212 -3.17 17.96 -18.29
N ASP A 213 -4.24 18.42 -17.66
CA ASP A 213 -4.33 19.76 -17.07
C ASP A 213 -3.28 20.01 -15.97
N VAL A 214 -3.02 19.02 -15.10
CA VAL A 214 -1.99 19.12 -14.06
C VAL A 214 -0.59 18.95 -14.63
N ALA A 215 -0.44 18.05 -15.63
CA ALA A 215 0.84 17.86 -16.31
C ALA A 215 1.32 19.14 -17.00
N GLU A 216 0.44 19.84 -17.71
CA GLU A 216 0.76 21.09 -18.37
C GLU A 216 1.14 22.19 -17.37
N GLN A 217 0.36 22.34 -16.29
CA GLN A 217 0.63 23.30 -15.23
C GLN A 217 2.00 23.06 -14.58
N LEU A 218 2.31 21.80 -14.24
CA LEU A 218 3.60 21.45 -13.64
C LEU A 218 4.77 21.66 -14.61
N LYS A 219 4.60 21.33 -15.90
CA LYS A 219 5.65 21.47 -16.92
C LYS A 219 5.98 22.94 -17.22
N GLN A 220 4.98 23.84 -17.20
CA GLN A 220 5.21 25.27 -17.46
C GLN A 220 6.18 25.91 -16.46
N GLY A 221 6.19 25.44 -15.21
CA GLY A 221 7.08 25.94 -14.16
C GLY A 221 8.24 25.05 -13.81
N ALA A 222 8.37 23.87 -14.45
CA ALA A 222 9.39 22.89 -14.11
C ALA A 222 10.80 23.31 -14.55
N PRO A 223 11.83 23.11 -13.72
CA PRO A 223 13.23 23.20 -14.14
C PRO A 223 13.53 22.24 -15.31
N LYS A 224 14.53 22.59 -16.14
CA LYS A 224 14.88 21.83 -17.36
C LYS A 224 15.31 20.40 -17.10
N ASN A 225 15.79 20.08 -15.91
CA ASN A 225 16.20 18.76 -15.48
C ASN A 225 15.06 17.86 -14.97
N VAL A 226 13.80 18.34 -15.03
CA VAL A 226 12.60 17.55 -14.65
C VAL A 226 11.94 16.99 -15.90
N SER A 227 11.59 15.72 -15.84
CA SER A 227 10.81 15.02 -16.87
C SER A 227 9.62 14.26 -16.26
N PHE A 228 8.57 14.12 -17.07
CA PHE A 228 7.34 13.42 -16.69
C PHE A 228 7.15 12.25 -17.65
N ARG A 229 7.12 11.06 -17.08
CA ARG A 229 6.89 9.83 -17.81
C ARG A 229 5.59 9.20 -17.32
N GLY A 230 4.54 9.36 -18.02
CA GLY A 230 3.20 8.87 -17.68
C GLY A 230 3.17 7.48 -17.05
N PHE A 231 2.11 6.74 -17.24
CA PHE A 231 2.06 5.34 -16.78
C PHE A 231 3.14 4.51 -17.48
N VAL A 232 3.88 3.73 -16.71
CA VAL A 232 4.84 2.73 -17.21
C VAL A 232 4.47 1.34 -16.72
N PRO A 233 4.70 0.29 -17.51
CA PRO A 233 4.56 -1.09 -17.03
C PRO A 233 5.50 -1.38 -15.85
N HIS A 234 5.10 -2.33 -15.01
CA HIS A 234 5.88 -2.67 -13.82
C HIS A 234 7.33 -3.09 -14.12
N GLU A 235 7.54 -3.81 -15.24
CA GLU A 235 8.88 -4.22 -15.68
C GLU A 235 9.78 -3.02 -16.05
N GLU A 236 9.21 -2.00 -16.67
CA GLU A 236 9.93 -0.77 -16.97
C GLU A 236 10.26 0.02 -15.70
N LEU A 237 9.36 0.01 -14.70
CA LEU A 237 9.57 0.62 -13.41
C LEU A 237 10.75 -0.02 -12.65
N LEU A 238 10.93 -1.34 -12.77
CA LEU A 238 12.11 -2.04 -12.24
C LEU A 238 13.42 -1.46 -12.81
N GLY A 239 13.48 -1.23 -14.13
CA GLY A 239 14.64 -0.63 -14.78
C GLY A 239 14.91 0.80 -14.31
N ILE A 240 13.85 1.59 -14.07
CA ILE A 240 13.96 2.96 -13.55
C ILE A 240 14.54 2.94 -12.14
N TYR A 241 13.97 2.16 -11.21
CA TYR A 241 14.49 2.03 -9.85
C TYR A 241 15.91 1.45 -9.84
N GLY A 242 16.19 0.45 -10.70
CA GLY A 242 17.51 -0.16 -10.80
C GLY A 242 18.62 0.85 -11.09
N LYS A 243 18.34 1.88 -11.89
CA LYS A 243 19.29 2.93 -12.27
C LYS A 243 19.25 4.14 -11.36
N ALA A 244 18.11 4.45 -10.73
CA ALA A 244 17.95 5.63 -9.91
C ALA A 244 18.80 5.55 -8.64
N LYS A 245 19.47 6.65 -8.28
CA LYS A 245 20.23 6.77 -7.04
C LYS A 245 19.37 7.20 -5.87
N VAL A 246 18.38 8.07 -6.13
CA VAL A 246 17.52 8.65 -5.10
C VAL A 246 16.04 8.40 -5.43
N TYR A 247 15.30 8.00 -4.42
CA TYR A 247 13.83 7.91 -4.49
C TYR A 247 13.19 8.91 -3.54
N CYS A 248 12.31 9.76 -4.05
CA CYS A 248 11.59 10.74 -3.23
C CYS A 248 10.13 10.32 -3.02
N GLN A 249 9.68 10.33 -1.76
CA GLN A 249 8.27 10.23 -1.39
C GLN A 249 7.88 11.35 -0.44
N LEU A 250 7.51 12.49 -0.99
CA LEU A 250 7.24 13.71 -0.25
C LEU A 250 5.75 13.86 0.13
N SER A 251 5.11 12.72 0.39
CA SER A 251 3.67 12.65 0.64
C SER A 251 3.26 13.26 1.98
N ARG A 252 2.10 13.94 2.03
CA ARG A 252 1.47 14.40 3.28
C ARG A 252 0.89 13.25 4.09
N TYR A 253 0.41 12.22 3.42
CA TYR A 253 -0.14 11.02 4.03
C TYR A 253 0.24 9.80 3.22
N GLU A 254 0.81 8.82 3.90
CA GLU A 254 1.11 7.51 3.35
C GLU A 254 0.91 6.46 4.43
N SER A 255 0.18 5.40 4.12
CA SER A 255 -0.11 4.33 5.09
C SER A 255 0.93 3.22 5.11
N PHE A 256 1.75 3.11 4.04
CA PHE A 256 2.89 2.20 3.97
C PHE A 256 3.97 2.70 2.99
N GLY A 257 3.63 2.82 1.69
CA GLY A 257 4.59 3.23 0.67
C GLY A 257 5.24 2.04 -0.04
N VAL A 258 4.44 1.23 -0.76
CA VAL A 258 4.96 0.07 -1.52
C VAL A 258 6.06 0.50 -2.49
N ALA A 259 5.86 1.58 -3.25
CA ALA A 259 6.83 2.12 -4.18
C ALA A 259 8.16 2.54 -3.52
N LEU A 260 8.10 3.03 -2.28
CA LEU A 260 9.28 3.35 -1.47
C LEU A 260 10.09 2.07 -1.17
N VAL A 261 9.42 1.01 -0.72
CA VAL A 261 10.09 -0.27 -0.41
C VAL A 261 10.64 -0.93 -1.67
N GLU A 262 9.94 -0.83 -2.81
CA GLU A 262 10.43 -1.28 -4.12
C GLU A 262 11.73 -0.56 -4.50
N ALA A 263 11.76 0.77 -4.36
CA ALA A 263 12.94 1.59 -4.64
C ALA A 263 14.09 1.28 -3.67
N MET A 264 13.82 1.14 -2.35
CA MET A 264 14.80 0.71 -1.36
C MET A 264 15.38 -0.67 -1.70
N SER A 265 14.56 -1.60 -2.18
CA SER A 265 15.01 -2.92 -2.64
C SER A 265 15.96 -2.82 -3.82
N CYS A 266 15.84 -1.78 -4.64
CA CYS A 266 16.76 -1.46 -5.73
C CYS A 266 17.94 -0.57 -5.29
N GLU A 267 18.19 -0.42 -3.99
CA GLU A 267 19.30 0.41 -3.46
C GLU A 267 19.15 1.90 -3.79
N CYS A 268 17.94 2.41 -3.95
CA CYS A 268 17.71 3.84 -3.97
C CYS A 268 17.78 4.41 -2.57
N VAL A 269 18.51 5.52 -2.38
CA VAL A 269 18.52 6.25 -1.10
C VAL A 269 17.22 7.04 -0.99
N PRO A 270 16.39 6.81 0.04
CA PRO A 270 15.11 7.47 0.16
C PRO A 270 15.22 8.87 0.74
N VAL A 271 14.49 9.82 0.17
CA VAL A 271 14.17 11.13 0.76
C VAL A 271 12.66 11.18 0.95
N VAL A 272 12.21 11.23 2.18
CA VAL A 272 10.79 11.13 2.52
C VAL A 272 10.34 12.26 3.44
N THR A 273 9.04 12.54 3.47
CA THR A 273 8.50 13.43 4.51
C THR A 273 8.40 12.71 5.84
N ALA A 274 8.54 13.45 6.94
CA ALA A 274 8.27 12.98 8.30
C ALA A 274 6.76 12.81 8.56
N CYS A 275 6.00 12.24 7.61
CA CYS A 275 4.55 12.11 7.62
C CYS A 275 4.11 10.66 7.43
N GLY A 276 2.99 10.32 8.08
CA GLY A 276 2.38 8.99 7.92
C GLY A 276 3.30 7.86 8.36
N ALA A 277 3.32 6.78 7.60
CA ALA A 277 4.17 5.63 7.84
C ALA A 277 5.60 5.80 7.29
N LEU A 278 5.92 6.86 6.55
CA LEU A 278 7.20 6.99 5.88
C LEU A 278 8.40 6.94 6.84
N PRO A 279 8.38 7.61 8.04
CA PRO A 279 9.43 7.47 9.03
C PRO A 279 9.63 6.03 9.53
N GLU A 280 8.53 5.29 9.73
CA GLU A 280 8.57 3.88 10.11
C GLU A 280 9.25 3.01 9.04
N ILE A 281 8.93 3.28 7.77
CA ILE A 281 9.46 2.49 6.65
C ILE A 281 10.94 2.72 6.44
N VAL A 282 11.40 3.98 6.41
CA VAL A 282 12.84 4.26 6.22
C VAL A 282 13.68 3.99 7.47
N GLY A 283 13.12 4.16 8.67
CA GLY A 283 13.83 3.98 9.93
C GLY A 283 15.04 4.91 10.03
N ASP A 284 16.22 4.32 10.20
CA ASP A 284 17.52 4.98 10.27
C ASP A 284 18.25 5.06 8.91
N THR A 285 17.60 4.59 7.82
CA THR A 285 18.12 4.68 6.47
C THR A 285 17.44 5.83 5.71
N GLY A 286 18.20 6.59 4.91
CA GLY A 286 17.69 7.71 4.14
C GLY A 286 17.43 8.99 4.93
N PHE A 287 16.70 9.93 4.34
CA PHE A 287 16.54 11.29 4.83
C PHE A 287 15.05 11.61 5.05
N GLN A 288 14.76 12.29 6.18
CA GLN A 288 13.41 12.73 6.51
C GLN A 288 13.37 14.26 6.51
N VAL A 289 12.34 14.84 5.86
CA VAL A 289 12.15 16.27 5.70
C VAL A 289 10.74 16.70 6.11
N PRO A 290 10.51 17.97 6.48
CA PRO A 290 9.16 18.50 6.68
C PRO A 290 8.35 18.47 5.38
N TRP A 291 7.03 18.32 5.50
CA TRP A 291 6.12 18.39 4.35
C TRP A 291 6.07 19.80 3.78
N GLU A 292 6.06 19.91 2.45
CA GLU A 292 6.08 21.18 1.68
C GLU A 292 7.34 22.06 1.91
N ASP A 293 8.40 21.52 2.48
CA ASP A 293 9.68 22.22 2.62
C ASP A 293 10.61 21.91 1.44
N VAL A 294 10.59 22.77 0.43
CA VAL A 294 11.39 22.64 -0.79
C VAL A 294 12.89 22.72 -0.48
N GLN A 295 13.29 23.58 0.46
CA GLN A 295 14.69 23.78 0.80
C GLN A 295 15.26 22.54 1.50
N ALA A 296 14.55 22.02 2.52
CA ALA A 296 14.95 20.81 3.22
C ALA A 296 14.98 19.61 2.25
N ALA A 297 13.99 19.48 1.35
CA ALA A 297 13.96 18.43 0.34
C ALA A 297 15.17 18.53 -0.61
N SER A 298 15.51 19.73 -1.10
CA SER A 298 16.66 19.94 -1.98
C SER A 298 17.98 19.55 -1.31
N MET A 299 18.18 19.97 -0.06
CA MET A 299 19.38 19.65 0.70
C MET A 299 19.50 18.14 0.95
N ALA A 300 18.42 17.49 1.34
CA ALA A 300 18.37 16.05 1.56
C ALA A 300 18.64 15.25 0.27
N ILE A 301 18.11 15.71 -0.87
CA ILE A 301 18.37 15.10 -2.19
C ILE A 301 19.86 15.23 -2.56
N GLN A 302 20.46 16.40 -2.35
CA GLN A 302 21.90 16.60 -2.61
C GLN A 302 22.76 15.65 -1.77
N GLU A 303 22.41 15.47 -0.50
CA GLU A 303 23.14 14.57 0.40
C GLU A 303 22.92 13.09 0.02
N ALA A 304 21.69 12.72 -0.34
CA ALA A 304 21.37 11.39 -0.83
C ALA A 304 22.13 11.03 -2.13
N LEU A 305 22.33 12.02 -3.02
CA LEU A 305 23.14 11.83 -4.23
C LEU A 305 24.64 11.62 -3.94
N ARG A 306 25.14 12.07 -2.81
CA ARG A 306 26.52 11.84 -2.36
C ARG A 306 26.72 10.51 -1.64
N THR A 307 25.65 9.88 -1.18
CA THR A 307 25.70 8.57 -0.51
C THR A 307 26.26 7.53 -1.48
N PRO A 308 27.28 6.74 -1.09
CA PRO A 308 27.99 5.85 -2.02
C PRO A 308 27.09 4.76 -2.63
N ASP A 309 26.25 4.15 -1.78
CA ASP A 309 25.37 3.06 -2.15
C ASP A 309 24.11 3.02 -1.26
N GLY A 310 23.12 2.22 -1.63
CA GLY A 310 21.87 2.00 -0.91
C GLY A 310 21.77 0.61 -0.27
N HIS A 311 22.88 0.00 0.11
CA HIS A 311 22.87 -1.34 0.70
C HIS A 311 22.07 -1.44 2.00
N LYS A 312 22.15 -0.44 2.87
CA LYS A 312 21.39 -0.41 4.13
C LYS A 312 19.89 -0.37 3.89
N GLU A 313 19.46 0.40 2.90
CA GLU A 313 18.08 0.52 2.46
C GLU A 313 17.55 -0.82 1.96
N ARG A 314 18.32 -1.50 1.11
CA ARG A 314 18.00 -2.83 0.60
C ARG A 314 17.92 -3.87 1.73
N GLU A 315 18.90 -3.91 2.62
CA GLU A 315 18.89 -4.82 3.77
C GLU A 315 17.68 -4.58 4.66
N ARG A 316 17.32 -3.32 4.91
CA ARG A 316 16.10 -2.99 5.66
C ARG A 316 14.85 -3.49 4.92
N ALA A 317 14.74 -3.23 3.61
CA ALA A 317 13.61 -3.71 2.80
C ALA A 317 13.47 -5.24 2.88
N LYS A 318 14.55 -5.98 2.75
CA LYS A 318 14.58 -7.45 2.85
C LYS A 318 14.20 -7.95 4.23
N ASN A 319 14.76 -7.36 5.27
CA ASN A 319 14.63 -7.85 6.65
C ASN A 319 13.28 -7.50 7.28
N MET A 320 12.60 -6.42 6.81
CA MET A 320 11.37 -5.93 7.43
C MET A 320 10.14 -6.08 6.54
N PHE A 321 10.31 -6.03 5.21
CA PHE A 321 9.19 -5.88 4.28
C PHE A 321 9.21 -6.91 3.14
N SER A 322 9.92 -8.01 3.30
CA SER A 322 9.96 -9.04 2.25
C SER A 322 8.62 -9.77 2.12
N ILE A 323 8.37 -10.25 0.90
CA ILE A 323 7.14 -10.99 0.58
C ILE A 323 6.97 -12.26 1.43
N GLU A 324 8.08 -12.89 1.84
CA GLU A 324 8.10 -14.09 2.68
C GLU A 324 7.64 -13.76 4.12
N ILE A 325 7.97 -12.56 4.63
CA ILE A 325 7.49 -12.11 5.95
C ILE A 325 5.96 -11.91 5.90
N ARG A 326 5.46 -11.30 4.82
CA ARG A 326 4.02 -11.15 4.60
C ARG A 326 3.33 -12.50 4.48
N GLU A 327 3.88 -13.43 3.69
CA GLU A 327 3.34 -14.78 3.50
C GLU A 327 3.21 -15.51 4.84
N ARG A 328 4.29 -15.56 5.63
CA ARG A 328 4.26 -16.18 6.97
C ARG A 328 3.22 -15.54 7.89
N GLY A 329 3.12 -14.22 7.87
CA GLY A 329 2.13 -13.47 8.64
C GLY A 329 0.69 -13.81 8.26
N LEU A 330 0.37 -13.80 6.97
CA LEU A 330 -0.94 -14.16 6.43
C LEU A 330 -1.33 -15.60 6.80
N VAL A 331 -0.42 -16.56 6.58
CA VAL A 331 -0.64 -17.98 6.89
C VAL A 331 -0.86 -18.21 8.38
N ARG A 332 -0.07 -17.54 9.24
CA ARG A 332 -0.22 -17.62 10.70
C ARG A 332 -1.59 -17.08 11.14
N ILE A 333 -2.01 -15.92 10.63
CA ILE A 333 -3.26 -15.26 11.05
C ILE A 333 -4.46 -16.04 10.54
N VAL A 334 -4.53 -16.30 9.24
CA VAL A 334 -5.66 -17.00 8.62
C VAL A 334 -5.74 -18.45 9.10
N GLY A 335 -4.61 -19.16 9.11
CA GLY A 335 -4.55 -20.54 9.59
C GLY A 335 -4.86 -20.67 11.08
N GLY A 336 -4.49 -19.67 11.89
CA GLY A 336 -4.86 -19.62 13.31
C GLY A 336 -6.38 -19.49 13.52
N LEU A 337 -7.05 -18.67 12.71
CA LEU A 337 -8.50 -18.49 12.76
C LEU A 337 -9.26 -19.74 12.30
N ILE A 338 -8.77 -20.45 11.29
CA ILE A 338 -9.39 -21.69 10.80
C ILE A 338 -9.28 -22.81 11.84
N ARG A 339 -8.17 -22.89 12.58
CA ARG A 339 -7.96 -23.94 13.60
C ARG A 339 -8.67 -23.66 14.93
N GLY A 340 -9.02 -22.41 15.19
CA GLY A 340 -9.72 -21.98 16.40
C GLY A 340 -11.24 -22.00 16.28
N THR A 341 -11.75 -22.38 15.11
CA THR A 341 -13.18 -22.62 14.84
C THR A 341 -13.45 -24.12 14.80
#